data_78bb068652af2930412375193c0785f4
#
_entry.id   78bb068652af2930412375193c0785f4
#
_cell.length_a   1.000
_cell.length_b   1.000
_cell.length_c   1.000
_cell.angle_alpha   90.00
_cell.angle_beta   90.00
_cell.angle_gamma   90.00
#
_symmetry.space_group_name_H-M   'P 1'
#
loop_
_entity.id
_entity.type
_entity.pdbx_description
1 polymer ?
#
loop_
_entity_poly.entity_id
_entity_poly.type
_entity_poly.pdbx_seq_one_letter_code
_entity_poly.pdbx_strand_id
1 'polypeptide(L)'
;WASSYLTLTKGVPAETAAAFAGLFYTGITVGRALCGFITFKLNDTQMIRLGQGVLAAGVAALLLPAPYILSLAGLVLIGVGCAPIYPSIIHSTPDHFGADRSQAVIGIQMASAYVGNLVMPPLFGLIANRITPALFPVYLLVLLGIMVFTHEQLTYKTKATHR
;
A
#
# COMPACT_ATOMS: atom_id res chain seq x y z
N TRP A 1 -9.54 -2.91 -8.99
CA TRP A 1 -9.95 -4.33 -8.90
C TRP A 1 -10.70 -4.67 -7.60
N ALA A 2 -10.67 -3.82 -6.57
CA ALA A 2 -11.43 -4.03 -5.33
C ALA A 2 -12.93 -4.20 -5.59
N SER A 3 -13.52 -3.39 -6.47
CA SER A 3 -14.94 -3.51 -6.86
C SER A 3 -15.22 -4.86 -7.52
N SER A 4 -14.39 -5.28 -8.50
CA SER A 4 -14.54 -6.59 -9.16
C SER A 4 -14.40 -7.76 -8.18
N TYR A 5 -13.45 -7.67 -7.24
CA TYR A 5 -13.31 -8.65 -6.17
C TYR A 5 -14.57 -8.75 -5.30
N LEU A 6 -15.11 -7.62 -4.84
CA LEU A 6 -16.33 -7.60 -4.03
C LEU A 6 -17.53 -8.17 -4.77
N THR A 7 -17.71 -7.81 -6.04
CA THR A 7 -18.84 -8.27 -6.83
C THR A 7 -18.73 -9.76 -7.16
N LEU A 8 -17.59 -10.20 -7.69
CA LEU A 8 -17.43 -11.56 -8.22
C LEU A 8 -17.13 -12.61 -7.14
N THR A 9 -16.59 -12.19 -5.98
CA THR A 9 -16.18 -13.13 -4.93
C THR A 9 -17.08 -13.05 -3.70
N LYS A 10 -17.59 -11.87 -3.36
CA LYS A 10 -18.42 -11.64 -2.17
C LYS A 10 -19.90 -11.44 -2.50
N GLY A 11 -20.29 -11.45 -3.79
CA GLY A 11 -21.67 -11.32 -4.22
C GLY A 11 -22.31 -9.94 -3.98
N VAL A 12 -21.48 -8.90 -3.78
CA VAL A 12 -21.96 -7.52 -3.57
C VAL A 12 -22.46 -6.94 -4.90
N PRO A 13 -23.62 -6.28 -4.96
CA PRO A 13 -24.11 -5.61 -6.16
C PRO A 13 -23.07 -4.63 -6.72
N ALA A 14 -22.92 -4.56 -8.05
CA ALA A 14 -21.84 -3.81 -8.71
C ALA A 14 -21.83 -2.32 -8.33
N GLU A 15 -23.00 -1.69 -8.21
CA GLU A 15 -23.14 -0.30 -7.79
C GLU A 15 -22.62 -0.08 -6.37
N THR A 16 -23.01 -0.95 -5.45
CA THR A 16 -22.57 -0.92 -4.05
C THR A 16 -21.08 -1.23 -3.94
N ALA A 17 -20.55 -2.18 -4.71
CA ALA A 17 -19.15 -2.52 -4.74
C ALA A 17 -18.28 -1.38 -5.28
N ALA A 18 -18.77 -0.61 -6.25
CA ALA A 18 -18.09 0.58 -6.74
C ALA A 18 -18.01 1.68 -5.67
N ALA A 19 -19.10 1.94 -4.96
CA ALA A 19 -19.11 2.88 -3.83
C ALA A 19 -18.17 2.45 -2.72
N PHE A 20 -18.13 1.15 -2.39
CA PHE A 20 -17.26 0.59 -1.36
C PHE A 20 -15.78 0.61 -1.73
N ALA A 21 -15.44 0.48 -3.01
CA ALA A 21 -14.07 0.67 -3.47
C ALA A 21 -13.55 2.10 -3.17
N GLY A 22 -14.45 3.09 -3.12
CA GLY A 22 -14.13 4.45 -2.69
C GLY A 22 -13.66 4.56 -1.23
N LEU A 23 -14.03 3.61 -0.36
CA LEU A 23 -13.59 3.59 1.04
C LEU A 23 -12.06 3.48 1.19
N PHE A 24 -11.38 2.89 0.22
CA PHE A 24 -9.92 2.90 0.16
C PHE A 24 -9.38 4.34 0.13
N TYR A 25 -9.95 5.22 -0.68
CA TYR A 25 -9.53 6.62 -0.77
C TYR A 25 -9.90 7.40 0.50
N THR A 26 -11.05 7.11 1.11
CA THR A 26 -11.41 7.63 2.43
C THR A 26 -10.36 7.21 3.47
N GLY A 27 -9.93 5.96 3.44
CA GLY A 27 -8.85 5.45 4.28
C GLY A 27 -7.54 6.22 4.08
N ILE A 28 -7.14 6.49 2.83
CA ILE A 28 -5.95 7.31 2.54
C ILE A 28 -6.09 8.72 3.12
N THR A 29 -7.25 9.36 2.94
CA THR A 29 -7.50 10.73 3.43
C THR A 29 -7.41 10.81 4.95
N VAL A 30 -8.11 9.91 5.64
CA VAL A 30 -8.06 9.81 7.11
C VAL A 30 -6.64 9.46 7.57
N GLY A 31 -6.00 8.50 6.91
CA GLY A 31 -4.63 8.11 7.21
C GLY A 31 -3.64 9.27 7.10
N ARG A 32 -3.74 10.10 6.05
CA ARG A 32 -2.90 11.30 5.90
C ARG A 32 -3.13 12.32 7.02
N ALA A 33 -4.38 12.56 7.40
CA ALA A 33 -4.68 13.44 8.53
C ALA A 33 -4.07 12.92 9.84
N LEU A 34 -4.19 11.61 10.12
CA LEU A 34 -3.59 10.98 11.28
C LEU A 34 -2.05 11.03 11.25
N CYS A 35 -1.44 10.81 10.08
CA CYS A 35 0.01 10.88 9.91
C CYS A 35 0.57 12.24 10.30
N GLY A 36 -0.13 13.35 10.01
CA GLY A 36 0.30 14.69 10.42
C GLY A 36 0.52 14.84 11.92
N PHE A 37 -0.23 14.10 12.75
CA PHE A 37 -0.04 14.10 14.22
C PHE A 37 1.01 13.08 14.69
N ILE A 38 1.16 11.97 13.97
CA ILE A 38 2.03 10.86 14.37
C ILE A 38 3.50 11.15 14.00
N THR A 39 3.76 11.92 12.94
CA THR A 39 5.11 12.31 12.49
C THR A 39 5.90 13.09 13.55
N PHE A 40 5.24 13.72 14.53
CA PHE A 40 5.94 14.35 15.66
C PHE A 40 6.60 13.35 16.62
N LYS A 41 6.20 12.07 16.60
CA LYS A 41 6.65 11.04 17.54
C LYS A 41 7.43 9.91 16.89
N LEU A 42 7.24 9.66 15.60
CA LEU A 42 7.83 8.55 14.87
C LEU A 42 8.74 9.06 13.76
N ASN A 43 9.87 8.40 13.57
CA ASN A 43 10.75 8.64 12.43
C ASN A 43 10.20 7.95 11.15
N ASP A 44 10.72 8.32 9.97
CA ASP A 44 10.24 7.83 8.67
C ASP A 44 10.24 6.30 8.56
N THR A 45 11.30 5.63 9.03
CA THR A 45 11.37 4.16 9.04
C THR A 45 10.27 3.53 9.89
N GLN A 46 9.97 4.12 11.05
CA GLN A 46 8.89 3.65 11.92
C GLN A 46 7.52 3.91 11.30
N MET A 47 7.33 5.06 10.64
CA MET A 47 6.11 5.40 9.92
C MET A 47 5.85 4.41 8.77
N ILE A 48 6.87 4.05 8.00
CA ILE A 48 6.75 3.06 6.93
C ILE A 48 6.37 1.69 7.51
N ARG A 49 7.04 1.23 8.57
CA ARG A 49 6.74 -0.04 9.23
C ARG A 49 5.32 -0.07 9.81
N LEU A 50 4.88 1.03 10.43
CA LEU A 50 3.51 1.17 10.91
C LEU A 50 2.50 1.03 9.76
N GLY A 51 2.72 1.76 8.66
CA GLY A 51 1.90 1.69 7.46
C GLY A 51 1.83 0.27 6.89
N GLN A 52 2.97 -0.41 6.78
CA GLN A 52 3.06 -1.80 6.33
C GLN A 52 2.27 -2.76 7.24
N GLY A 53 2.35 -2.58 8.57
CA GLY A 53 1.61 -3.38 9.53
C GLY A 53 0.10 -3.19 9.42
N VAL A 54 -0.37 -1.95 9.31
CA VAL A 54 -1.79 -1.62 9.11
C VAL A 54 -2.30 -2.17 7.77
N LEU A 55 -1.50 -2.04 6.71
CA LEU A 55 -1.81 -2.59 5.40
C LEU A 55 -1.91 -4.12 5.44
N ALA A 56 -0.98 -4.80 6.14
CA ALA A 56 -1.01 -6.24 6.34
C ALA A 56 -2.30 -6.69 7.06
N ALA A 57 -2.73 -5.98 8.10
CA ALA A 57 -3.99 -6.24 8.78
C ALA A 57 -5.20 -6.07 7.85
N GLY A 58 -5.19 -5.04 6.99
CA GLY A 58 -6.23 -4.82 5.98
C GLY A 58 -6.29 -5.95 4.94
N VAL A 59 -5.15 -6.40 4.44
CA VAL A 59 -5.08 -7.54 3.49
C VAL A 59 -5.53 -8.83 4.17
N ALA A 60 -5.13 -9.07 5.42
CA ALA A 60 -5.59 -10.23 6.19
C ALA A 60 -7.12 -10.22 6.36
N ALA A 61 -7.73 -9.07 6.60
CA ALA A 61 -9.19 -8.92 6.68
C ALA A 61 -9.89 -9.29 5.35
N LEU A 62 -9.26 -9.01 4.19
CA LEU A 62 -9.78 -9.42 2.88
C LEU A 62 -9.68 -10.94 2.65
N LEU A 63 -8.64 -11.59 3.20
CA LEU A 63 -8.41 -13.03 3.05
C LEU A 63 -9.38 -13.86 3.87
N LEU A 64 -9.91 -13.34 4.97
CA LEU A 64 -10.81 -14.08 5.84
C LEU A 64 -12.14 -14.40 5.14
N PRO A 65 -12.64 -15.63 5.25
CA PRO A 65 -13.96 -16.03 4.74
C PRO A 65 -15.06 -15.48 5.66
N ALA A 66 -15.15 -14.16 5.76
CA ALA A 66 -16.06 -13.45 6.66
C ALA A 66 -17.09 -12.64 5.87
N PRO A 67 -18.14 -12.12 6.51
CA PRO A 67 -19.10 -11.22 5.87
C PRO A 67 -18.42 -10.07 5.16
N TYR A 68 -19.04 -9.56 4.09
CA TYR A 68 -18.50 -8.48 3.26
C TYR A 68 -18.11 -7.22 4.05
N ILE A 69 -18.73 -6.99 5.22
CA ILE A 69 -18.43 -5.88 6.12
C ILE A 69 -16.95 -5.89 6.56
N LEU A 70 -16.38 -7.06 6.85
CA LEU A 70 -14.97 -7.19 7.20
C LEU A 70 -14.07 -6.82 6.01
N SER A 71 -14.48 -7.17 4.80
CA SER A 71 -13.76 -6.76 3.57
C SER A 71 -13.79 -5.24 3.38
N LEU A 72 -14.88 -4.56 3.75
CA LEU A 72 -14.95 -3.10 3.72
C LEU A 72 -13.99 -2.46 4.72
N ALA A 73 -13.97 -2.95 5.96
CA ALA A 73 -13.02 -2.51 6.97
C ALA A 73 -11.57 -2.76 6.50
N GLY A 74 -11.31 -3.89 5.84
CA GLY A 74 -10.03 -4.21 5.23
C GLY A 74 -9.61 -3.19 4.18
N LEU A 75 -10.50 -2.74 3.30
CA LEU A 75 -10.19 -1.70 2.30
C LEU A 75 -9.84 -0.36 2.93
N VAL A 76 -10.57 0.06 3.98
CA VAL A 76 -10.24 1.28 4.74
C VAL A 76 -8.85 1.14 5.38
N LEU A 77 -8.57 0.01 6.04
CA LEU A 77 -7.25 -0.24 6.66
C LEU A 77 -6.12 -0.24 5.63
N ILE A 78 -6.31 -0.82 4.44
CA ILE A 78 -5.33 -0.76 3.36
C ILE A 78 -5.07 0.69 2.97
N GLY A 79 -6.11 1.52 2.83
CA GLY A 79 -5.98 2.95 2.55
C GLY A 79 -5.20 3.68 3.63
N VAL A 80 -5.55 3.48 4.90
CA VAL A 80 -4.85 4.07 6.06
C VAL A 80 -3.40 3.64 6.09
N GLY A 81 -3.11 2.35 5.85
CA GLY A 81 -1.75 1.81 5.82
C GLY A 81 -0.89 2.36 4.69
N CYS A 82 -1.48 2.60 3.51
CA CYS A 82 -0.78 3.21 2.38
C CYS A 82 -0.42 4.69 2.61
N ALA A 83 -1.20 5.40 3.44
CA ALA A 83 -1.10 6.85 3.60
C ALA A 83 0.28 7.36 4.04
N PRO A 84 0.97 6.79 5.05
CA PRO A 84 2.28 7.25 5.51
C PRO A 84 3.44 6.80 4.63
N ILE A 85 3.31 5.71 3.86
CA ILE A 85 4.44 5.03 3.23
C ILE A 85 5.14 5.93 2.21
N TYR A 86 4.41 6.45 1.24
CA TYR A 86 4.99 7.24 0.16
C TYR A 86 5.61 8.56 0.64
N PRO A 87 4.94 9.39 1.47
CA PRO A 87 5.54 10.61 2.02
C PRO A 87 6.80 10.34 2.82
N SER A 88 6.81 9.31 3.66
CA SER A 88 7.98 8.97 4.48
C SER A 88 9.16 8.46 3.64
N ILE A 89 8.92 7.73 2.54
CA ILE A 89 9.98 7.34 1.60
C ILE A 89 10.62 8.58 0.96
N ILE A 90 9.82 9.53 0.49
CA ILE A 90 10.33 10.76 -0.11
C ILE A 90 11.08 11.61 0.91
N HIS A 91 10.54 11.77 2.12
CA HIS A 91 11.13 12.57 3.19
C HIS A 91 12.48 12.00 3.66
N SER A 92 12.61 10.69 3.77
CA SER A 92 13.85 10.02 4.18
C SER A 92 14.94 9.93 3.09
N THR A 93 14.63 10.31 1.84
CA THR A 93 15.57 10.18 0.73
C THR A 93 16.86 10.99 0.91
N PRO A 94 16.85 12.26 1.37
CA PRO A 94 18.07 13.03 1.62
C PRO A 94 18.96 12.38 2.70
N ASP A 95 18.38 11.79 3.73
CA ASP A 95 19.11 11.13 4.81
C ASP A 95 19.84 9.87 4.34
N HIS A 96 19.26 9.16 3.34
CA HIS A 96 19.84 7.92 2.83
C HIS A 96 20.86 8.13 1.70
N PHE A 97 20.68 9.16 0.86
CA PHE A 97 21.44 9.35 -0.38
C PHE A 97 22.21 10.68 -0.45
N GLY A 98 22.06 11.55 0.56
CA GLY A 98 22.63 12.89 0.61
C GLY A 98 21.80 13.92 -0.15
N ALA A 99 21.90 15.19 0.27
CA ALA A 99 21.13 16.30 -0.29
C ALA A 99 21.39 16.50 -1.78
N ASP A 100 22.65 16.36 -2.21
CA ASP A 100 23.07 16.61 -3.61
C ASP A 100 22.45 15.65 -4.62
N ARG A 101 22.14 14.41 -4.20
CA ARG A 101 21.57 13.37 -5.06
C ARG A 101 20.08 13.15 -4.84
N SER A 102 19.51 13.73 -3.80
CA SER A 102 18.13 13.48 -3.38
C SER A 102 17.11 13.79 -4.47
N GLN A 103 17.27 14.89 -5.21
CA GLN A 103 16.34 15.26 -6.28
C GLN A 103 16.30 14.24 -7.42
N ALA A 104 17.46 13.73 -7.84
CA ALA A 104 17.54 12.71 -8.87
C ALA A 104 16.90 11.39 -8.40
N VAL A 105 17.16 10.98 -7.14
CA VAL A 105 16.58 9.76 -6.55
C VAL A 105 15.07 9.90 -6.41
N ILE A 106 14.56 11.04 -5.93
CA ILE A 106 13.13 11.32 -5.84
C ILE A 106 12.48 11.25 -7.24
N GLY A 107 13.12 11.80 -8.26
CA GLY A 107 12.65 11.69 -9.64
C GLY A 107 12.50 10.23 -10.11
N ILE A 108 13.49 9.39 -9.81
CA ILE A 108 13.43 7.94 -10.13
C ILE A 108 12.33 7.23 -9.32
N GLN A 109 12.18 7.56 -8.04
CA GLN A 109 11.11 7.00 -7.18
C GLN A 109 9.72 7.34 -7.74
N MET A 110 9.50 8.61 -8.13
CA MET A 110 8.24 9.04 -8.75
C MET A 110 7.98 8.33 -10.08
N ALA A 111 8.99 8.28 -10.95
CA ALA A 111 8.87 7.58 -12.24
C ALA A 111 8.52 6.09 -12.02
N SER A 112 9.19 5.42 -11.08
CA SER A 112 8.91 4.03 -10.73
C SER A 112 7.49 3.83 -10.19
N ALA A 113 6.99 4.76 -9.38
CA ALA A 113 5.62 4.74 -8.88
C ALA A 113 4.59 4.87 -10.02
N TYR A 114 4.81 5.76 -10.97
CA TYR A 114 3.94 5.90 -12.15
C TYR A 114 3.97 4.66 -13.04
N VAL A 115 5.14 4.07 -13.28
CA VAL A 115 5.26 2.81 -14.01
C VAL A 115 4.50 1.69 -13.28
N GLY A 116 4.65 1.60 -11.96
CA GLY A 116 3.89 0.64 -11.14
C GLY A 116 2.38 0.83 -11.28
N ASN A 117 1.89 2.07 -11.18
CA ASN A 117 0.47 2.38 -11.35
C ASN A 117 -0.06 2.03 -12.75
N LEU A 118 0.76 2.14 -13.77
CA LEU A 118 0.37 1.79 -15.15
C LEU A 118 0.38 0.28 -15.39
N VAL A 119 1.37 -0.43 -14.85
CA VAL A 119 1.64 -1.84 -15.17
C VAL A 119 0.89 -2.81 -14.24
N MET A 120 0.82 -2.52 -12.94
CA MET A 120 0.29 -3.46 -11.96
C MET A 120 -1.21 -3.77 -12.13
N PRO A 121 -2.12 -2.80 -12.43
CA PRO A 121 -3.52 -3.12 -12.62
C PRO A 121 -3.80 -4.01 -13.85
N PRO A 122 -3.19 -3.80 -15.04
CA PRO A 122 -3.31 -4.73 -16.17
C PRO A 122 -2.74 -6.11 -15.87
N LEU A 123 -1.61 -6.21 -15.16
CA LEU A 123 -1.04 -7.51 -14.76
C LEU A 123 -2.02 -8.31 -13.92
N PHE A 124 -2.62 -7.67 -12.90
CA PHE A 124 -3.66 -8.34 -12.12
C PHE A 124 -4.88 -8.67 -12.99
N GLY A 125 -5.24 -7.83 -13.95
CA GLY A 125 -6.32 -8.09 -14.90
C GLY A 125 -6.12 -9.37 -15.70
N LEU A 126 -4.91 -9.64 -16.14
CA LEU A 126 -4.57 -10.90 -16.82
C LEU A 126 -4.74 -12.11 -15.89
N ILE A 127 -4.32 -11.98 -14.62
CA ILE A 127 -4.48 -13.03 -13.61
C ILE A 127 -5.97 -13.26 -13.33
N ALA A 128 -6.72 -12.19 -13.08
CA ALA A 128 -8.14 -12.24 -12.77
C ALA A 128 -8.97 -12.88 -13.88
N ASN A 129 -8.66 -12.56 -15.14
CA ASN A 129 -9.37 -13.08 -16.32
C ASN A 129 -9.02 -14.53 -16.64
N ARG A 130 -7.78 -14.97 -16.36
CA ARG A 130 -7.33 -16.32 -16.70
C ARG A 130 -7.52 -17.33 -15.56
N ILE A 131 -7.54 -16.87 -14.33
CA ILE A 131 -7.60 -17.75 -13.14
C ILE A 131 -8.85 -17.39 -12.32
N THR A 132 -8.79 -16.34 -11.50
CA THR A 132 -9.93 -15.87 -10.68
C THR A 132 -9.66 -14.51 -10.07
N PRO A 133 -10.68 -13.63 -9.97
CA PRO A 133 -10.59 -12.38 -9.20
C PRO A 133 -10.38 -12.58 -7.70
N ALA A 134 -10.69 -13.77 -7.16
CA ALA A 134 -10.47 -14.12 -5.74
C ALA A 134 -9.00 -14.05 -5.30
N LEU A 135 -8.06 -14.05 -6.26
CA LEU A 135 -6.62 -13.88 -5.98
C LEU A 135 -6.22 -12.44 -5.64
N PHE A 136 -7.15 -11.48 -5.67
CA PHE A 136 -6.85 -10.08 -5.37
C PHE A 136 -6.13 -9.86 -4.03
N PRO A 137 -6.58 -10.43 -2.89
CA PRO A 137 -5.87 -10.27 -1.62
C PRO A 137 -4.49 -10.94 -1.62
N VAL A 138 -4.34 -12.08 -2.30
CA VAL A 138 -3.04 -12.78 -2.43
C VAL A 138 -2.06 -11.93 -3.24
N TYR A 139 -2.52 -11.32 -4.32
CA TYR A 139 -1.72 -10.40 -5.13
C TYR A 139 -1.23 -9.20 -4.30
N LEU A 140 -2.11 -8.60 -3.49
CA LEU A 140 -1.74 -7.52 -2.57
C LEU A 140 -0.72 -7.99 -1.53
N LEU A 141 -0.85 -9.21 -1.03
CA LEU A 141 0.08 -9.79 -0.05
C LEU A 141 1.48 -9.99 -0.65
N VAL A 142 1.57 -10.43 -1.91
CA VAL A 142 2.85 -10.57 -2.62
C VAL A 142 3.50 -9.20 -2.80
N LEU A 143 2.75 -8.18 -3.23
CA LEU A 143 3.28 -6.82 -3.38
C LEU A 143 3.73 -6.23 -2.04
N LEU A 144 2.97 -6.46 -0.97
CA LEU A 144 3.35 -6.07 0.38
C LEU A 144 4.64 -6.77 0.82
N GLY A 145 4.78 -8.06 0.57
CA GLY A 145 6.00 -8.82 0.88
C GLY A 145 7.24 -8.26 0.17
N ILE A 146 7.12 -7.95 -1.12
CA ILE A 146 8.19 -7.31 -1.90
C ILE A 146 8.54 -5.94 -1.29
N MET A 147 7.54 -5.13 -0.94
CA MET A 147 7.73 -3.80 -0.35
C MET A 147 8.43 -3.89 1.01
N VAL A 148 8.02 -4.80 1.89
CA VAL A 148 8.65 -5.02 3.20
C VAL A 148 10.09 -5.46 3.00
N PHE A 149 10.33 -6.45 2.14
CA PHE A 149 11.67 -6.96 1.88
C PHE A 149 12.62 -5.88 1.36
N THR A 150 12.19 -5.10 0.37
CA THR A 150 13.02 -4.02 -0.21
C THR A 150 13.29 -2.91 0.79
N HIS A 151 12.31 -2.54 1.60
CA HIS A 151 12.46 -1.53 2.65
C HIS A 151 13.45 -1.97 3.73
N GLU A 152 13.36 -3.21 4.22
CA GLU A 152 14.29 -3.73 5.23
C GLU A 152 15.72 -3.85 4.67
N GLN A 153 15.89 -4.28 3.42
CA GLN A 153 17.18 -4.31 2.76
C GLN A 153 17.81 -2.92 2.64
N LEU A 154 17.03 -1.91 2.26
CA LEU A 154 17.51 -0.52 2.20
C LEU A 154 17.95 -0.04 3.58
N THR A 155 17.11 -0.22 4.60
CA THR A 155 17.40 0.19 5.98
C THR A 155 18.66 -0.49 6.53
N TYR A 156 18.87 -1.76 6.21
CA TYR A 156 20.07 -2.50 6.62
C TYR A 156 21.34 -1.93 5.96
N LYS A 157 21.32 -1.73 4.65
CA LYS A 157 22.47 -1.22 3.89
C LYS A 157 22.86 0.19 4.29
N THR A 158 21.89 1.08 4.49
CA THR A 158 22.18 2.47 4.88
C THR A 158 22.73 2.59 6.28
N LYS A 159 22.29 1.75 7.24
CA LYS A 159 22.90 1.68 8.58
C LYS A 159 24.33 1.18 8.57
N ALA A 160 24.70 0.30 7.63
CA ALA A 160 26.05 -0.21 7.49
C ALA A 160 27.03 0.82 6.92
N THR A 161 26.55 1.78 6.13
CA THR A 161 27.38 2.84 5.51
C THR A 161 27.70 3.99 6.45
N HIS A 162 26.89 4.18 7.51
CA HIS A 162 27.07 5.23 8.51
C HIS A 162 27.82 4.77 9.79
N ARG A 163 28.34 3.55 9.80
CA ARG A 163 29.30 3.03 10.80
C ARG A 163 30.71 2.99 10.26
#